data_54796f4a98a6ed3e45f60d1b69c00b8b
#
_entry.id   54796f4a98a6ed3e45f60d1b69c00b8b
#
_cell.length_a   1.000
_cell.length_b   1.000
_cell.length_c   1.000
_cell.angle_alpha   90.00
_cell.angle_beta   90.00
_cell.angle_gamma   90.00
#
_symmetry.space_group_name_H-M   'P 1'
#
loop_
_entity.id
_entity.type
_entity.pdbx_description
1 polymer ?
#
loop_
_entity_poly.entity_id
_entity_poly.type
_entity_poly.pdbx_seq_one_letter_code
_entity_poly.pdbx_strand_id
1 'polypeptide(L)'
;MTCVKNAPCYEVERGEVMKKTWYLIIGVVLLVIGCIAYGYHEHHKPKTAQELKTVRVAYLPITHALPVFATKELETADGPVHVELVKYGSWPELMDALNTGKVDAAAVLVELGVKAREQGIDVRAAALGHTEGNIIIVNKDINSVQDLKGKSFAIPHKQSTQKVLVDCMLEEAGLSEKDVQ
;
A
#
# COMPACT_ATOMS: atom_id res chain seq x y z
N MET A 1 -59.77 75.43 -24.99
CA MET A 1 -60.78 74.65 -24.26
C MET A 1 -61.13 73.47 -25.13
N THR A 2 -60.47 72.33 -24.96
CA THR A 2 -60.88 71.03 -25.55
C THR A 2 -60.31 69.95 -24.65
N CYS A 3 -61.23 69.26 -23.97
CA CYS A 3 -60.98 68.10 -23.12
C CYS A 3 -60.77 66.93 -24.01
N VAL A 4 -59.62 66.19 -23.95
CA VAL A 4 -59.45 64.92 -24.59
C VAL A 4 -59.64 63.81 -23.51
N LYS A 5 -60.82 63.24 -23.53
CA LYS A 5 -61.10 61.95 -22.87
C LYS A 5 -60.41 60.84 -23.68
N ASN A 6 -59.73 59.99 -23.02
CA ASN A 6 -59.23 58.66 -23.35
C ASN A 6 -57.68 58.55 -23.31
N ALA A 7 -57.16 58.45 -22.10
CA ALA A 7 -55.85 57.80 -21.90
C ALA A 7 -56.14 56.40 -21.48
N PRO A 8 -55.57 55.37 -22.14
CA PRO A 8 -55.76 53.99 -21.75
C PRO A 8 -54.94 53.65 -20.49
N CYS A 9 -55.59 52.89 -19.58
CA CYS A 9 -54.96 52.37 -18.34
C CYS A 9 -53.83 51.40 -18.62
N TYR A 10 -52.62 51.89 -18.82
CA TYR A 10 -51.43 51.04 -18.90
C TYR A 10 -50.74 50.78 -17.54
N GLU A 11 -51.17 51.47 -16.47
CA GLU A 11 -50.51 51.34 -15.19
C GLU A 11 -50.85 50.06 -14.39
N VAL A 12 -52.03 49.47 -14.62
CA VAL A 12 -52.49 48.32 -13.86
C VAL A 12 -51.78 47.02 -14.32
N GLU A 13 -51.53 46.86 -15.62
CA GLU A 13 -50.85 45.65 -16.12
C GLU A 13 -49.35 45.60 -15.76
N ARG A 14 -48.67 46.74 -15.68
CA ARG A 14 -47.24 46.79 -15.35
C ARG A 14 -46.96 46.33 -13.90
N GLY A 15 -47.87 46.57 -12.98
CA GLY A 15 -47.74 46.16 -11.57
C GLY A 15 -47.91 44.65 -11.38
N GLU A 16 -48.79 44.00 -12.14
CA GLU A 16 -48.97 42.54 -12.05
C GLU A 16 -47.86 41.76 -12.76
N VAL A 17 -47.37 42.24 -13.89
CA VAL A 17 -46.22 41.62 -14.59
C VAL A 17 -44.98 41.75 -13.75
N MET A 18 -44.70 42.87 -13.10
CA MET A 18 -43.59 43.06 -12.19
C MET A 18 -43.65 42.13 -10.96
N LYS A 19 -44.83 41.93 -10.38
CA LYS A 19 -45.01 40.99 -9.25
C LYS A 19 -44.74 39.54 -9.70
N LYS A 20 -45.25 39.11 -10.84
CA LYS A 20 -45.01 37.76 -11.39
C LYS A 20 -43.52 37.53 -11.68
N THR A 21 -42.83 38.51 -12.28
CA THR A 21 -41.39 38.45 -12.55
C THR A 21 -40.58 38.39 -11.25
N TRP A 22 -41.00 39.14 -10.23
CA TRP A 22 -40.35 39.11 -8.91
C TRP A 22 -40.45 37.72 -8.22
N TYR A 23 -41.63 37.07 -8.29
CA TYR A 23 -41.81 35.71 -7.75
C TYR A 23 -40.98 34.69 -8.52
N LEU A 24 -40.82 34.81 -9.82
CA LEU A 24 -39.96 33.97 -10.64
C LEU A 24 -38.47 34.13 -10.22
N ILE A 25 -38.03 35.36 -10.03
CA ILE A 25 -36.65 35.66 -9.58
C ILE A 25 -36.39 35.06 -8.20
N ILE A 26 -37.33 35.23 -7.25
CA ILE A 26 -37.22 34.63 -5.92
C ILE A 26 -37.17 33.10 -6.04
N GLY A 27 -38.00 32.49 -6.84
CA GLY A 27 -38.02 31.05 -7.07
C GLY A 27 -36.66 30.51 -7.59
N VAL A 28 -36.08 31.19 -8.59
CA VAL A 28 -34.77 30.84 -9.14
C VAL A 28 -33.65 31.01 -8.08
N VAL A 29 -33.68 32.10 -7.31
CA VAL A 29 -32.69 32.34 -6.25
C VAL A 29 -32.76 31.24 -5.18
N LEU A 30 -33.95 30.85 -4.74
CA LEU A 30 -34.16 29.79 -3.77
C LEU A 30 -33.68 28.43 -4.32
N LEU A 31 -33.91 28.15 -5.62
CA LEU A 31 -33.44 26.96 -6.29
C LEU A 31 -31.90 26.89 -6.34
N VAL A 32 -31.26 28.02 -6.67
CA VAL A 32 -29.80 28.11 -6.68
C VAL A 32 -29.20 27.93 -5.27
N ILE A 33 -29.82 28.60 -4.26
CA ILE A 33 -29.40 28.40 -2.85
C ILE A 33 -29.59 26.95 -2.44
N GLY A 34 -30.69 26.30 -2.81
CA GLY A 34 -30.95 24.89 -2.55
C GLY A 34 -29.91 23.98 -3.20
N CYS A 35 -29.53 24.23 -4.47
CA CYS A 35 -28.48 23.49 -5.16
C CYS A 35 -27.11 23.69 -4.52
N ILE A 36 -26.78 24.92 -4.12
CA ILE A 36 -25.51 25.20 -3.41
C ILE A 36 -25.50 24.51 -2.06
N ALA A 37 -26.56 24.58 -1.27
CA ALA A 37 -26.68 23.92 0.02
C ALA A 37 -26.61 22.39 -0.11
N TYR A 38 -27.27 21.84 -1.12
CA TYR A 38 -27.19 20.40 -1.43
C TYR A 38 -25.77 19.98 -1.82
N GLY A 39 -25.12 20.71 -2.71
CA GLY A 39 -23.72 20.46 -3.09
C GLY A 39 -22.76 20.58 -1.91
N TYR A 40 -22.96 21.59 -1.05
CA TYR A 40 -22.20 21.74 0.17
C TYR A 40 -22.41 20.57 1.15
N HIS A 41 -23.66 20.14 1.32
CA HIS A 41 -24.00 19.00 2.19
C HIS A 41 -23.42 17.70 1.67
N GLU A 42 -23.44 17.46 0.34
CA GLU A 42 -22.86 16.26 -0.27
C GLU A 42 -21.34 16.24 -0.15
N HIS A 43 -20.69 17.40 -0.34
CA HIS A 43 -19.23 17.54 -0.17
C HIS A 43 -18.74 17.44 1.28
N HIS A 44 -19.62 17.76 2.25
CA HIS A 44 -19.30 17.75 3.68
C HIS A 44 -19.99 16.60 4.41
N LYS A 45 -20.54 15.62 3.72
CA LYS A 45 -20.91 14.37 4.37
C LYS A 45 -19.66 13.85 5.07
N PRO A 46 -19.67 13.64 6.41
CA PRO A 46 -18.56 12.95 7.06
C PRO A 46 -18.36 11.66 6.27
N LYS A 47 -17.14 11.44 5.76
CA LYS A 47 -16.79 10.15 5.14
C LYS A 47 -17.19 9.13 6.19
N THR A 48 -18.18 8.32 5.88
CA THR A 48 -18.55 7.16 6.71
C THR A 48 -17.23 6.51 7.08
N ALA A 49 -16.97 6.26 8.35
CA ALA A 49 -15.71 5.69 8.80
C ALA A 49 -15.42 4.52 7.86
N GLN A 50 -14.47 4.71 6.98
CA GLN A 50 -14.12 3.71 5.97
C GLN A 50 -13.57 2.58 6.82
N GLU A 51 -14.27 1.45 6.83
CA GLU A 51 -13.85 0.28 7.58
C GLU A 51 -12.41 -0.01 7.16
N LEU A 52 -11.45 0.26 8.06
CA LEU A 52 -10.03 0.17 7.77
C LEU A 52 -9.75 -1.27 7.36
N LYS A 53 -9.35 -1.46 6.12
CA LYS A 53 -9.00 -2.79 5.62
C LYS A 53 -7.76 -3.27 6.35
N THR A 54 -7.88 -4.32 7.15
CA THR A 54 -6.74 -4.95 7.79
C THR A 54 -5.95 -5.74 6.76
N VAL A 55 -4.64 -5.50 6.71
CA VAL A 55 -3.67 -6.23 5.89
C VAL A 55 -2.74 -7.00 6.83
N ARG A 56 -2.82 -8.31 6.81
CA ARG A 56 -1.98 -9.20 7.61
C ARG A 56 -0.67 -9.43 6.89
N VAL A 57 0.43 -9.01 7.50
CA VAL A 57 1.78 -9.10 6.92
C VAL A 57 2.62 -10.08 7.73
N ALA A 58 2.96 -11.20 7.12
CA ALA A 58 3.83 -12.21 7.71
C ALA A 58 5.30 -11.78 7.71
N TYR A 59 6.01 -12.13 8.76
CA TYR A 59 7.44 -11.85 8.86
C TYR A 59 8.18 -12.88 9.72
N LEU A 60 9.48 -13.03 9.50
CA LEU A 60 10.41 -13.63 10.44
C LEU A 60 11.13 -12.55 11.24
N PRO A 61 11.48 -12.78 12.51
CA PRO A 61 12.16 -11.79 13.36
C PRO A 61 13.65 -11.63 13.00
N ILE A 62 13.88 -11.13 11.80
CA ILE A 62 15.22 -10.87 11.24
C ILE A 62 15.26 -9.45 10.67
N THR A 63 16.47 -8.92 10.43
CA THR A 63 16.68 -7.54 9.97
C THR A 63 15.99 -7.22 8.65
N HIS A 64 15.79 -8.21 7.77
CA HIS A 64 15.05 -8.06 6.52
C HIS A 64 13.58 -7.61 6.72
N ALA A 65 13.01 -7.81 7.91
CA ALA A 65 11.65 -7.41 8.24
C ALA A 65 11.54 -5.95 8.76
N LEU A 66 12.65 -5.25 8.97
CA LEU A 66 12.63 -3.86 9.48
C LEU A 66 11.70 -2.92 8.69
N PRO A 67 11.64 -2.94 7.35
CA PRO A 67 10.72 -2.10 6.61
C PRO A 67 9.24 -2.36 6.94
N VAL A 68 8.87 -3.59 7.28
CA VAL A 68 7.51 -3.95 7.66
C VAL A 68 7.16 -3.35 9.03
N PHE A 69 8.10 -3.36 9.98
CA PHE A 69 7.92 -2.68 11.27
C PHE A 69 7.81 -1.17 11.09
N ALA A 70 8.66 -0.57 10.25
CA ALA A 70 8.58 0.86 9.94
C ALA A 70 7.22 1.23 9.32
N THR A 71 6.68 0.39 8.44
CA THR A 71 5.35 0.59 7.86
C THR A 71 4.27 0.60 8.94
N LYS A 72 4.36 -0.30 9.93
CA LYS A 72 3.43 -0.36 11.06
C LYS A 72 3.52 0.88 11.95
N GLU A 73 4.73 1.33 12.26
CA GLU A 73 4.97 2.53 13.09
C GLU A 73 4.51 3.83 12.41
N LEU A 74 4.57 3.88 11.06
CA LEU A 74 4.13 5.03 10.27
C LEU A 74 2.62 5.00 9.95
N GLU A 75 1.90 3.98 10.40
CA GLU A 75 0.46 3.88 10.26
C GLU A 75 -0.24 5.01 11.01
N THR A 76 -1.16 5.69 10.33
CA THR A 76 -1.98 6.74 10.94
C THR A 76 -3.41 6.24 11.18
N ALA A 77 -4.07 6.78 12.19
CA ALA A 77 -5.46 6.42 12.50
C ALA A 77 -6.44 6.63 11.33
N ASP A 78 -6.12 7.61 10.46
CA ASP A 78 -6.91 7.95 9.27
C ASP A 78 -6.33 7.30 7.98
N GLY A 79 -5.40 6.37 8.13
CA GLY A 79 -4.76 5.67 7.02
C GLY A 79 -5.74 4.80 6.24
N PRO A 80 -5.40 4.41 4.98
CA PRO A 80 -6.28 3.60 4.14
C PRO A 80 -6.35 2.13 4.58
N VAL A 81 -5.39 1.67 5.38
CA VAL A 81 -5.25 0.28 5.84
C VAL A 81 -4.73 0.22 7.26
N HIS A 82 -5.10 -0.84 7.97
CA HIS A 82 -4.52 -1.24 9.24
C HIS A 82 -3.57 -2.41 8.99
N VAL A 83 -2.32 -2.31 9.46
CA VAL A 83 -1.31 -3.36 9.28
C VAL A 83 -1.25 -4.24 10.54
N GLU A 84 -1.54 -5.51 10.38
CA GLU A 84 -1.36 -6.53 11.41
C GLU A 84 -0.11 -7.36 11.10
N LEU A 85 0.85 -7.37 12.03
CA LEU A 85 2.10 -8.11 11.88
C LEU A 85 1.95 -9.52 12.44
N VAL A 86 2.16 -10.54 11.60
CA VAL A 86 2.05 -11.95 11.95
C VAL A 86 3.42 -12.62 11.92
N LYS A 87 3.93 -12.97 13.11
CA LYS A 87 5.24 -13.59 13.29
C LYS A 87 5.21 -15.09 12.95
N TYR A 88 6.20 -15.54 12.19
CA TYR A 88 6.46 -16.96 11.93
C TYR A 88 7.85 -17.38 12.41
N GLY A 89 8.04 -18.68 12.60
CA GLY A 89 9.29 -19.26 13.09
C GLY A 89 10.22 -19.74 11.98
N SER A 90 9.67 -20.04 10.79
CA SER A 90 10.43 -20.60 9.68
C SER A 90 9.91 -20.10 8.32
N TRP A 91 10.78 -20.17 7.30
CA TRP A 91 10.41 -19.83 5.92
C TRP A 91 9.31 -20.74 5.35
N PRO A 92 9.33 -22.07 5.57
CA PRO A 92 8.25 -22.92 5.09
C PRO A 92 6.90 -22.57 5.66
N GLU A 93 6.78 -22.34 6.97
CA GLU A 93 5.51 -21.95 7.61
C GLU A 93 5.00 -20.60 7.09
N LEU A 94 5.90 -19.62 6.92
CA LEU A 94 5.55 -18.31 6.40
C LEU A 94 5.05 -18.39 4.95
N MET A 95 5.75 -19.14 4.09
CA MET A 95 5.35 -19.34 2.69
C MET A 95 4.05 -20.13 2.59
N ASP A 96 3.81 -21.13 3.45
CA ASP A 96 2.52 -21.82 3.49
C ASP A 96 1.37 -20.87 3.85
N ALA A 97 1.58 -20.01 4.83
CA ALA A 97 0.58 -19.01 5.22
C ALA A 97 0.27 -18.03 4.09
N LEU A 98 1.28 -17.58 3.34
CA LEU A 98 1.11 -16.70 2.18
C LEU A 98 0.38 -17.44 1.03
N ASN A 99 0.84 -18.63 0.69
CA ASN A 99 0.32 -19.42 -0.42
C ASN A 99 -1.13 -19.88 -0.21
N THR A 100 -1.52 -20.07 1.05
CA THR A 100 -2.90 -20.48 1.43
C THR A 100 -3.82 -19.28 1.75
N GLY A 101 -3.32 -18.05 1.67
CA GLY A 101 -4.12 -16.85 1.96
C GLY A 101 -4.42 -16.63 3.45
N LYS A 102 -3.70 -17.30 4.37
CA LYS A 102 -3.80 -17.01 5.81
C LYS A 102 -3.27 -15.62 6.15
N VAL A 103 -2.35 -15.11 5.34
CA VAL A 103 -1.85 -13.73 5.38
C VAL A 103 -1.97 -13.10 4.00
N ASP A 104 -2.08 -11.78 3.97
CA ASP A 104 -2.32 -11.02 2.74
C ASP A 104 -1.01 -10.61 2.06
N ALA A 105 0.07 -10.46 2.85
CA ALA A 105 1.41 -10.14 2.38
C ALA A 105 2.47 -10.78 3.27
N ALA A 106 3.72 -10.80 2.81
CA ALA A 106 4.83 -11.34 3.58
C ALA A 106 6.16 -10.66 3.23
N ALA A 107 6.99 -10.43 4.25
CA ALA A 107 8.39 -10.07 4.06
C ALA A 107 9.19 -11.36 3.83
N VAL A 108 9.58 -11.61 2.59
CA VAL A 108 10.25 -12.85 2.18
C VAL A 108 11.51 -12.57 1.39
N LEU A 109 12.38 -13.56 1.30
CA LEU A 109 13.50 -13.56 0.38
C LEU A 109 12.96 -13.66 -1.06
N VAL A 110 13.56 -12.93 -1.99
CA VAL A 110 13.10 -12.84 -3.37
C VAL A 110 13.01 -14.22 -4.04
N GLU A 111 13.94 -15.11 -3.75
CA GLU A 111 13.99 -16.48 -4.29
C GLU A 111 12.77 -17.32 -3.89
N LEU A 112 12.24 -17.12 -2.68
CA LEU A 112 11.02 -17.80 -2.23
C LEU A 112 9.80 -17.29 -2.99
N GLY A 113 9.75 -15.99 -3.29
CA GLY A 113 8.71 -15.40 -4.13
C GLY A 113 8.75 -15.92 -5.57
N VAL A 114 9.96 -16.00 -6.16
CA VAL A 114 10.17 -16.57 -7.50
C VAL A 114 9.74 -18.05 -7.51
N LYS A 115 10.15 -18.82 -6.50
CA LYS A 115 9.78 -20.22 -6.36
C LYS A 115 8.26 -20.43 -6.28
N ALA A 116 7.57 -19.59 -5.52
CA ALA A 116 6.11 -19.64 -5.44
C ALA A 116 5.46 -19.39 -6.82
N ARG A 117 5.97 -18.41 -7.57
CA ARG A 117 5.50 -18.14 -8.95
C ARG A 117 5.74 -19.31 -9.90
N GLU A 118 6.90 -19.95 -9.85
CA GLU A 118 7.21 -21.17 -10.62
C GLU A 118 6.25 -22.32 -10.31
N GLN A 119 5.76 -22.38 -9.08
CA GLN A 119 4.75 -23.37 -8.63
C GLN A 119 3.31 -22.97 -8.99
N GLY A 120 3.12 -21.86 -9.70
CA GLY A 120 1.80 -21.37 -10.14
C GLY A 120 1.04 -20.58 -9.08
N ILE A 121 1.66 -20.20 -7.94
CA ILE A 121 1.03 -19.34 -6.94
C ILE A 121 1.02 -17.90 -7.45
N ASP A 122 -0.14 -17.25 -7.41
CA ASP A 122 -0.29 -15.85 -7.89
C ASP A 122 0.16 -14.83 -6.82
N VAL A 123 1.45 -14.81 -6.54
CA VAL A 123 2.09 -13.80 -5.70
C VAL A 123 2.75 -12.71 -6.56
N ARG A 124 2.85 -11.50 -6.02
CA ARG A 124 3.47 -10.34 -6.69
C ARG A 124 4.42 -9.64 -5.73
N ALA A 125 5.53 -9.14 -6.25
CA ALA A 125 6.40 -8.25 -5.49
C ALA A 125 5.72 -6.88 -5.36
N ALA A 126 5.42 -6.46 -4.15
CA ALA A 126 4.83 -5.16 -3.86
C ALA A 126 5.90 -4.07 -3.69
N ALA A 127 7.00 -4.40 -3.03
CA ALA A 127 8.13 -3.50 -2.79
C ALA A 127 9.40 -4.31 -2.51
N LEU A 128 10.56 -3.67 -2.68
CA LEU A 128 11.83 -4.19 -2.19
C LEU A 128 12.06 -3.65 -0.79
N GLY A 129 12.36 -4.54 0.16
CA GLY A 129 12.66 -4.15 1.53
C GLY A 129 14.03 -3.49 1.66
N HIS A 130 15.00 -4.00 0.91
CA HIS A 130 16.36 -3.47 0.79
C HIS A 130 17.04 -4.06 -0.45
N THR A 131 18.14 -3.47 -0.89
CA THR A 131 18.88 -3.88 -2.08
C THR A 131 20.26 -4.44 -1.77
N GLU A 132 20.76 -4.23 -0.54
CA GLU A 132 22.13 -4.58 -0.12
C GLU A 132 22.11 -5.08 1.33
N GLY A 133 23.30 -5.45 1.85
CA GLY A 133 23.48 -5.73 3.28
C GLY A 133 23.81 -7.18 3.61
N ASN A 134 24.19 -8.01 2.62
CA ASN A 134 24.76 -9.33 2.92
C ASN A 134 26.26 -9.18 3.23
N ILE A 135 26.67 -9.73 4.36
CA ILE A 135 28.06 -9.81 4.77
C ILE A 135 28.40 -11.23 5.19
N ILE A 136 29.66 -11.59 5.03
CA ILE A 136 30.22 -12.85 5.53
C ILE A 136 31.14 -12.51 6.70
N ILE A 137 30.88 -13.13 7.85
CA ILE A 137 31.70 -12.98 9.04
C ILE A 137 32.48 -14.28 9.21
N VAL A 138 33.80 -14.16 9.32
CA VAL A 138 34.70 -15.29 9.47
C VAL A 138 35.53 -15.19 10.73
N ASN A 139 36.11 -16.31 11.17
CA ASN A 139 37.09 -16.32 12.25
C ASN A 139 38.35 -15.58 11.79
N LYS A 140 39.08 -15.00 12.74
CA LYS A 140 40.33 -14.25 12.50
C LYS A 140 41.41 -15.00 11.74
N ASP A 141 41.34 -16.33 11.73
CA ASP A 141 42.31 -17.22 11.06
C ASP A 141 41.94 -17.48 9.57
N ILE A 142 40.81 -16.93 9.09
CA ILE A 142 40.37 -17.00 7.69
C ILE A 142 40.73 -15.67 7.03
N ASN A 143 41.66 -15.69 6.11
CA ASN A 143 42.11 -14.50 5.38
C ASN A 143 41.75 -14.48 3.93
N SER A 144 41.31 -15.65 3.39
CA SER A 144 40.90 -15.82 2.00
C SER A 144 39.76 -16.81 1.90
N VAL A 145 39.07 -16.85 0.76
CA VAL A 145 38.02 -17.83 0.48
C VAL A 145 38.57 -19.25 0.47
N GLN A 146 39.83 -19.45 0.04
CA GLN A 146 40.50 -20.75 0.01
C GLN A 146 40.67 -21.34 1.43
N ASP A 147 40.78 -20.50 2.46
CA ASP A 147 40.89 -20.95 3.85
C ASP A 147 39.60 -21.56 4.40
N LEU A 148 38.49 -21.40 3.66
CA LEU A 148 37.21 -22.02 3.99
C LEU A 148 37.16 -23.51 3.68
N LYS A 149 38.12 -24.05 2.94
CA LYS A 149 38.17 -25.46 2.61
C LYS A 149 38.23 -26.33 3.87
N GLY A 150 37.28 -27.27 4.01
CA GLY A 150 37.11 -28.12 5.18
C GLY A 150 36.52 -27.43 6.41
N LYS A 151 36.06 -26.16 6.28
CA LYS A 151 35.40 -25.44 7.38
C LYS A 151 33.91 -25.54 7.29
N SER A 152 33.22 -25.34 8.42
CA SER A 152 31.77 -25.25 8.50
C SER A 152 31.31 -23.82 8.19
N PHE A 153 30.27 -23.71 7.38
CA PHE A 153 29.68 -22.44 6.97
C PHE A 153 28.20 -22.40 7.34
N ALA A 154 27.82 -21.45 8.19
CA ALA A 154 26.41 -21.29 8.60
C ALA A 154 25.65 -20.40 7.60
N ILE A 155 24.53 -20.87 7.13
CA ILE A 155 23.59 -20.13 6.28
C ILE A 155 22.20 -20.13 6.90
N PRO A 156 21.37 -19.12 6.65
CA PRO A 156 20.00 -19.06 7.20
C PRO A 156 19.11 -20.19 6.72
N HIS A 157 19.21 -20.55 5.43
CA HIS A 157 18.42 -21.62 4.81
C HIS A 157 19.03 -22.02 3.46
N LYS A 158 18.84 -23.27 3.05
CA LYS A 158 19.36 -23.80 1.77
C LYS A 158 18.82 -23.09 0.52
N GLN A 159 17.67 -22.43 0.63
CA GLN A 159 17.04 -21.67 -0.46
C GLN A 159 17.17 -20.16 -0.24
N SER A 160 18.20 -19.71 0.49
CA SER A 160 18.40 -18.28 0.76
C SER A 160 19.34 -17.65 -0.26
N THR A 161 19.22 -16.33 -0.45
CA THR A 161 20.18 -15.50 -1.19
C THR A 161 21.61 -15.73 -0.71
N GLN A 162 21.77 -15.89 0.61
CA GLN A 162 23.08 -16.15 1.22
C GLN A 162 23.71 -17.45 0.71
N LYS A 163 22.90 -18.51 0.51
CA LYS A 163 23.42 -19.77 -0.09
C LYS A 163 23.93 -19.53 -1.51
N VAL A 164 23.16 -18.82 -2.33
CA VAL A 164 23.55 -18.50 -3.72
C VAL A 164 24.86 -17.68 -3.74
N LEU A 165 24.95 -16.66 -2.89
CA LEU A 165 26.15 -15.82 -2.79
C LEU A 165 27.38 -16.60 -2.34
N VAL A 166 27.22 -17.52 -1.37
CA VAL A 166 28.30 -18.42 -0.92
C VAL A 166 28.76 -19.33 -2.06
N ASP A 167 27.82 -19.92 -2.83
CA ASP A 167 28.17 -20.78 -3.95
C ASP A 167 28.95 -20.05 -5.02
N CYS A 168 28.49 -18.83 -5.41
CA CYS A 168 29.22 -17.98 -6.37
C CYS A 168 30.62 -17.64 -5.86
N MET A 169 30.74 -17.24 -4.58
CA MET A 169 32.05 -16.91 -3.98
C MET A 169 33.01 -18.12 -3.96
N LEU A 170 32.52 -19.31 -3.63
CA LEU A 170 33.32 -20.55 -3.64
C LEU A 170 33.76 -20.89 -5.06
N GLU A 171 32.84 -20.80 -6.04
CA GLU A 171 33.14 -21.07 -7.45
C GLU A 171 34.20 -20.13 -8.04
N GLU A 172 34.09 -18.81 -7.74
CA GLU A 172 35.11 -17.82 -8.12
C GLU A 172 36.49 -18.14 -7.50
N ALA A 173 36.52 -18.76 -6.35
CA ALA A 173 37.75 -19.19 -5.67
C ALA A 173 38.24 -20.58 -6.09
N GLY A 174 37.58 -21.23 -7.05
CA GLY A 174 37.88 -22.58 -7.50
C GLY A 174 37.52 -23.68 -6.49
N LEU A 175 36.61 -23.36 -5.58
CA LEU A 175 36.02 -24.29 -4.59
C LEU A 175 34.58 -24.63 -4.98
N SER A 176 34.00 -25.58 -4.28
CA SER A 176 32.59 -25.97 -4.42
C SER A 176 31.94 -26.16 -3.05
N GLU A 177 30.63 -26.31 -3.02
CA GLU A 177 29.90 -26.63 -1.78
C GLU A 177 30.37 -27.92 -1.10
N LYS A 178 31.05 -28.86 -1.85
CA LYS A 178 31.61 -30.08 -1.30
C LYS A 178 32.89 -29.84 -0.51
N ASP A 179 33.53 -28.68 -0.70
CA ASP A 179 34.76 -28.29 -0.03
C ASP A 179 34.51 -27.61 1.34
N VAL A 180 33.25 -27.30 1.66
CA VAL A 180 32.82 -26.74 2.94
C VAL A 180 31.69 -27.57 3.56
N GLN A 181 31.44 -27.41 4.85
CA GLN A 181 30.39 -28.14 5.59
C GLN A 181 29.29 -27.20 6.06
#